data_5d022ba2473f34f0428a0754211a49bd
#
_entry.id   5d022ba2473f34f0428a0754211a49bd
#
_cell.length_a   1.000
_cell.length_b   1.000
_cell.length_c   1.000
_cell.angle_alpha   90.00
_cell.angle_beta   90.00
_cell.angle_gamma   90.00
#
_symmetry.space_group_name_H-M   'P 1'
#
loop_
_entity.id
_entity.type
_entity.pdbx_description
1 polymer ?
#
loop_
_entity_poly.entity_id
_entity_poly.type
_entity_poly.pdbx_seq_one_letter_code
_entity_poly.pdbx_strand_id
1 'polypeptide(L)'
;MPSSQNATHLALLNHWQRGFPLCAEPFAAIGHSLGMDAEAVLSGYARLWQAGALSRIGAVFAPGAGGASLLAAMAVPLERLDDVAATVSAHPGVNHNYEREHTTNLWFVATGHDTDQVERLLQSIEHTTGLPVQRLPMLRPYRIDTAFDLERTSACVGDGVGTTGPTGRARTPLASSDWPLAALAEQGLPLTERPYDVWADQLHSSTPAVLATIARWQDEGLLSRFGVVVRHHELGYTANAMAVFDVPDDHVDTHGMALAHAHGVTLAYRRARTPDWRYNLYCMVHGRDRAAVHTQLAQAVAQAGLATCPSAVLFSLRRFKQTGARRFAHHAPHAIPEPMQEAVDALP
;
A
#
# COMPACT_ATOMS: atom_id res chain seq x y z
N MET A 1 10.77 -12.41 27.63
CA MET A 1 10.08 -11.11 27.68
C MET A 1 10.72 -10.23 26.61
N PRO A 2 9.98 -9.67 25.64
CA PRO A 2 10.57 -8.66 24.77
C PRO A 2 11.08 -7.51 25.63
N SER A 3 12.22 -6.90 25.27
CA SER A 3 12.73 -5.73 25.97
C SER A 3 11.66 -4.62 25.93
N SER A 4 11.61 -3.74 26.94
CA SER A 4 10.64 -2.62 26.98
C SER A 4 10.71 -1.77 25.69
N GLN A 5 11.88 -1.67 25.10
CA GLN A 5 12.14 -0.97 23.85
C GLN A 5 11.44 -1.64 22.64
N ASN A 6 11.40 -2.98 22.59
CA ASN A 6 10.66 -3.72 21.56
C ASN A 6 9.14 -3.53 21.69
N ALA A 7 8.61 -3.45 22.91
CA ALA A 7 7.19 -3.18 23.14
C ALA A 7 6.81 -1.76 22.67
N THR A 8 7.64 -0.76 22.98
CA THR A 8 7.42 0.63 22.52
C THR A 8 7.48 0.73 21.00
N HIS A 9 8.48 0.14 20.34
CA HIS A 9 8.60 0.12 18.89
C HIS A 9 7.38 -0.54 18.23
N LEU A 10 6.90 -1.64 18.80
CA LEU A 10 5.70 -2.32 18.33
C LEU A 10 4.46 -1.44 18.47
N ALA A 11 4.30 -0.74 19.58
CA ALA A 11 3.20 0.20 19.81
C ALA A 11 3.23 1.36 18.79
N LEU A 12 4.41 1.96 18.55
CA LEU A 12 4.59 3.02 17.54
C LEU A 12 4.20 2.58 16.13
N LEU A 13 4.53 1.35 15.75
CA LEU A 13 4.18 0.79 14.43
C LEU A 13 2.71 0.36 14.35
N ASN A 14 2.13 -0.15 15.42
CA ASN A 14 0.82 -0.80 15.39
C ASN A 14 -0.34 0.17 15.58
N HIS A 15 -0.26 1.02 16.63
CA HIS A 15 -1.43 1.82 17.05
C HIS A 15 -1.73 2.99 16.09
N TRP A 16 -0.73 3.48 15.36
CA TRP A 16 -0.84 4.70 14.55
C TRP A 16 -0.90 4.45 13.05
N GLN A 17 -1.14 3.21 12.63
CA GLN A 17 -1.39 2.91 11.22
C GLN A 17 -2.69 3.57 10.73
N ARG A 18 -3.64 3.81 11.63
CA ARG A 18 -4.88 4.56 11.42
C ARG A 18 -5.01 5.58 12.55
N GLY A 19 -5.72 6.66 12.30
CA GLY A 19 -6.00 7.67 13.34
C GLY A 19 -4.74 8.37 13.85
N PHE A 20 -3.73 8.56 13.00
CA PHE A 20 -2.56 9.38 13.34
C PHE A 20 -3.03 10.79 13.72
N PRO A 21 -2.49 11.41 14.78
CA PRO A 21 -3.02 12.68 15.29
C PRO A 21 -2.96 13.80 14.25
N LEU A 22 -4.11 14.40 13.95
CA LEU A 22 -4.22 15.60 13.11
C LEU A 22 -4.22 16.85 14.00
N CYS A 23 -3.08 17.17 14.58
CA CYS A 23 -2.85 18.34 15.41
C CYS A 23 -1.45 18.93 15.15
N ALA A 24 -1.18 20.13 15.65
CA ALA A 24 0.09 20.82 15.36
C ALA A 24 1.31 20.01 15.84
N GLU A 25 1.21 19.31 16.95
CA GLU A 25 2.28 18.54 17.60
C GLU A 25 1.90 17.05 17.75
N PRO A 26 1.82 16.29 16.63
CA PRO A 26 1.29 14.94 16.64
C PRO A 26 2.18 13.97 17.45
N PHE A 27 3.49 14.17 17.46
CA PHE A 27 4.41 13.30 18.19
C PHE A 27 4.34 13.53 19.70
N ALA A 28 4.05 14.76 20.15
CA ALA A 28 3.75 15.04 21.56
C ALA A 28 2.44 14.37 22.00
N ALA A 29 1.40 14.39 21.16
CA ALA A 29 0.15 13.70 21.43
C ALA A 29 0.34 12.18 21.55
N ILE A 30 1.14 11.58 20.68
CA ILE A 30 1.54 10.15 20.75
C ILE A 30 2.31 9.88 22.03
N GLY A 31 3.31 10.71 22.35
CA GLY A 31 4.11 10.58 23.56
C GLY A 31 3.24 10.62 24.82
N HIS A 32 2.31 11.56 24.90
CA HIS A 32 1.37 11.63 26.03
C HIS A 32 0.58 10.31 26.22
N SER A 33 0.11 9.72 25.10
CA SER A 33 -0.65 8.44 25.17
C SER A 33 0.19 7.23 25.58
N LEU A 34 1.51 7.28 25.36
CA LEU A 34 2.46 6.20 25.66
C LEU A 34 3.27 6.45 26.93
N GLY A 35 3.07 7.59 27.60
CA GLY A 35 3.88 8.00 28.77
C GLY A 35 5.33 8.35 28.40
N MET A 36 5.55 8.93 27.22
CA MET A 36 6.85 9.30 26.66
C MET A 36 6.86 10.79 26.31
N ASP A 37 8.05 11.38 26.17
CA ASP A 37 8.19 12.70 25.57
C ASP A 37 8.20 12.65 24.03
N ALA A 38 8.02 13.81 23.40
CA ALA A 38 7.97 13.90 21.92
C ALA A 38 9.30 13.51 21.27
N GLU A 39 10.42 13.81 21.90
CA GLU A 39 11.77 13.51 21.40
C GLU A 39 11.99 11.98 21.36
N ALA A 40 11.58 11.26 22.40
CA ALA A 40 11.65 9.80 22.44
C ALA A 40 10.77 9.15 21.36
N VAL A 41 9.58 9.71 21.06
CA VAL A 41 8.72 9.26 19.96
C VAL A 41 9.39 9.50 18.61
N LEU A 42 9.91 10.69 18.34
CA LEU A 42 10.63 11.04 17.12
C LEU A 42 11.84 10.14 16.91
N SER A 43 12.69 9.98 17.95
CA SER A 43 13.83 9.07 17.93
C SER A 43 13.43 7.61 17.66
N GLY A 44 12.29 7.18 18.23
CA GLY A 44 11.71 5.85 17.98
C GLY A 44 11.36 5.66 16.51
N TYR A 45 10.63 6.59 15.91
CA TYR A 45 10.30 6.53 14.47
C TYR A 45 11.53 6.61 13.57
N ALA A 46 12.52 7.44 13.90
CA ALA A 46 13.75 7.54 13.12
C ALA A 46 14.51 6.20 13.11
N ARG A 47 14.64 5.53 14.28
CA ARG A 47 15.26 4.17 14.36
C ARG A 47 14.47 3.13 13.57
N LEU A 48 13.13 3.16 13.63
CA LEU A 48 12.27 2.26 12.87
C LEU A 48 12.40 2.47 11.37
N TRP A 49 12.57 3.69 10.93
CA TRP A 49 12.83 4.02 9.53
C TRP A 49 14.22 3.53 9.08
N GLN A 50 15.28 3.79 9.88
CA GLN A 50 16.64 3.27 9.62
C GLN A 50 16.67 1.74 9.56
N ALA A 51 15.93 1.06 10.44
CA ALA A 51 15.78 -0.40 10.45
C ALA A 51 14.92 -0.93 9.28
N GLY A 52 14.34 -0.05 8.46
CA GLY A 52 13.49 -0.44 7.34
C GLY A 52 12.07 -0.88 7.71
N ALA A 53 11.71 -0.93 9.00
CA ALA A 53 10.39 -1.35 9.46
C ALA A 53 9.30 -0.30 9.17
N LEU A 54 9.63 0.99 9.28
CA LEU A 54 8.79 2.11 8.89
C LEU A 54 9.08 2.51 7.44
N SER A 55 8.06 2.61 6.61
CA SER A 55 8.18 3.15 5.25
C SER A 55 8.02 4.67 5.24
N ARG A 56 6.99 5.17 5.87
CA ARG A 56 6.66 6.60 6.05
C ARG A 56 5.49 6.77 7.02
N ILE A 57 5.22 7.99 7.41
CA ILE A 57 3.96 8.40 8.06
C ILE A 57 3.22 9.29 7.07
N GLY A 58 2.03 8.90 6.58
CA GLY A 58 1.36 9.68 5.55
C GLY A 58 0.07 9.08 5.04
N ALA A 59 -0.37 9.56 3.89
CA ALA A 59 -1.64 9.18 3.28
C ALA A 59 -1.54 7.88 2.48
N VAL A 60 -2.61 7.10 2.56
CA VAL A 60 -2.94 6.02 1.62
C VAL A 60 -4.28 6.35 1.00
N PHE A 61 -4.26 6.82 -0.24
CA PHE A 61 -5.46 7.21 -0.96
C PHE A 61 -6.31 6.00 -1.38
N ALA A 62 -7.62 6.17 -1.25
CA ALA A 62 -8.58 5.17 -1.69
C ALA A 62 -8.58 5.01 -3.23
N PRO A 63 -9.00 3.86 -3.77
CA PRO A 63 -9.25 3.72 -5.19
C PRO A 63 -10.28 4.76 -5.67
N GLY A 64 -9.98 5.46 -6.77
CA GLY A 64 -10.82 6.52 -7.33
C GLY A 64 -10.65 7.89 -6.68
N ALA A 65 -9.79 8.05 -5.66
CA ALA A 65 -9.49 9.36 -5.07
C ALA A 65 -8.71 10.29 -6.00
N GLY A 66 -8.07 9.77 -7.03
CA GLY A 66 -7.29 10.51 -8.03
C GLY A 66 -6.04 9.75 -8.46
N GLY A 67 -5.48 10.18 -9.57
CA GLY A 67 -4.42 9.47 -10.25
C GLY A 67 -4.88 8.12 -10.82
N ALA A 68 -3.96 7.40 -11.41
CA ALA A 68 -4.19 6.07 -11.97
C ALA A 68 -3.25 5.04 -11.34
N SER A 69 -3.73 3.81 -11.24
CA SER A 69 -2.95 2.66 -10.78
C SER A 69 -3.37 1.42 -11.54
N LEU A 70 -2.40 0.66 -12.03
CA LEU A 70 -2.63 -0.58 -12.77
C LEU A 70 -1.72 -1.69 -12.24
N LEU A 71 -2.29 -2.86 -12.01
CA LEU A 71 -1.49 -4.08 -11.86
C LEU A 71 -1.10 -4.57 -13.26
N ALA A 72 0.18 -4.80 -13.43
CA ALA A 72 0.74 -5.30 -14.67
C ALA A 72 1.53 -6.59 -14.41
N ALA A 73 1.63 -7.43 -15.43
CA ALA A 73 2.35 -8.69 -15.34
C ALA A 73 3.07 -9.02 -16.65
N MET A 74 4.18 -9.76 -16.54
CA MET A 74 4.97 -10.22 -17.68
C MET A 74 5.36 -11.69 -17.50
N ALA A 75 5.40 -12.44 -18.60
CA ALA A 75 6.07 -13.72 -18.67
C ALA A 75 7.50 -13.48 -19.17
N VAL A 76 8.46 -13.52 -18.25
CA VAL A 76 9.86 -13.21 -18.54
C VAL A 76 10.68 -14.49 -18.54
N PRO A 77 11.49 -14.76 -19.59
CA PRO A 77 12.47 -15.86 -19.54
C PRO A 77 13.40 -15.74 -18.34
N LEU A 78 13.68 -16.85 -17.67
CA LEU A 78 14.41 -16.83 -16.39
C LEU A 78 15.81 -16.19 -16.52
N GLU A 79 16.48 -16.40 -17.64
CA GLU A 79 17.79 -15.82 -17.94
C GLU A 79 17.78 -14.30 -18.14
N ARG A 80 16.60 -13.69 -18.37
CA ARG A 80 16.41 -12.25 -18.55
C ARG A 80 15.73 -11.58 -17.34
N LEU A 81 15.33 -12.38 -16.33
CA LEU A 81 14.43 -11.90 -15.29
C LEU A 81 15.03 -10.74 -14.47
N ASP A 82 16.31 -10.82 -14.13
CA ASP A 82 16.99 -9.79 -13.34
C ASP A 82 17.12 -8.47 -14.12
N ASP A 83 17.48 -8.52 -15.39
CA ASP A 83 17.63 -7.35 -16.25
C ASP A 83 16.25 -6.66 -16.52
N VAL A 84 15.22 -7.47 -16.80
CA VAL A 84 13.86 -6.96 -17.01
C VAL A 84 13.31 -6.38 -15.71
N ALA A 85 13.52 -7.04 -14.57
CA ALA A 85 13.08 -6.54 -13.27
C ALA A 85 13.79 -5.24 -12.88
N ALA A 86 15.07 -5.10 -13.20
CA ALA A 86 15.81 -3.85 -13.02
C ALA A 86 15.25 -2.74 -13.90
N THR A 87 15.00 -3.01 -15.18
CA THR A 87 14.37 -2.07 -16.13
C THR A 87 13.01 -1.61 -15.62
N VAL A 88 12.14 -2.52 -15.21
CA VAL A 88 10.82 -2.20 -14.65
C VAL A 88 10.97 -1.37 -13.37
N SER A 89 11.89 -1.75 -12.47
CA SER A 89 12.09 -1.05 -11.20
C SER A 89 12.66 0.37 -11.35
N ALA A 90 13.41 0.64 -12.42
CA ALA A 90 13.98 1.96 -12.69
C ALA A 90 12.90 3.03 -12.98
N HIS A 91 11.72 2.63 -13.45
CA HIS A 91 10.65 3.59 -13.71
C HIS A 91 10.11 4.21 -12.41
N PRO A 92 10.06 5.56 -12.29
CA PRO A 92 9.55 6.24 -11.10
C PRO A 92 8.09 5.92 -10.78
N GLY A 93 7.27 5.68 -11.81
CA GLY A 93 5.87 5.32 -11.66
C GLY A 93 5.63 3.86 -11.24
N VAL A 94 6.65 3.00 -11.23
CA VAL A 94 6.54 1.64 -10.69
C VAL A 94 6.85 1.68 -9.20
N ASN A 95 5.89 1.29 -8.35
CA ASN A 95 6.03 1.33 -6.91
C ASN A 95 6.17 -0.05 -6.24
N HIS A 96 5.73 -1.11 -6.90
CA HIS A 96 5.89 -2.49 -6.46
C HIS A 96 6.37 -3.32 -7.64
N ASN A 97 7.34 -4.21 -7.42
CA ASN A 97 7.82 -5.17 -8.43
C ASN A 97 8.28 -6.45 -7.74
N TYR A 98 7.66 -7.58 -8.12
CA TYR A 98 7.87 -8.88 -7.49
C TYR A 98 8.02 -9.98 -8.53
N GLU A 99 8.94 -10.91 -8.27
CA GLU A 99 8.90 -12.23 -8.88
C GLU A 99 7.87 -13.10 -8.15
N ARG A 100 7.06 -13.82 -8.93
CA ARG A 100 6.10 -14.79 -8.41
C ARG A 100 6.26 -16.16 -9.07
N GLU A 101 5.92 -17.18 -8.30
CA GLU A 101 5.98 -18.58 -8.71
C GLU A 101 4.87 -18.91 -9.71
N HIS A 102 5.10 -18.58 -11.00
CA HIS A 102 4.20 -18.83 -12.12
C HIS A 102 4.95 -18.60 -13.44
N THR A 103 4.41 -19.06 -14.58
CA THR A 103 4.95 -18.73 -15.92
C THR A 103 4.87 -17.21 -16.22
N THR A 104 3.77 -16.57 -15.82
CA THR A 104 3.70 -15.11 -15.72
C THR A 104 4.34 -14.72 -14.38
N ASN A 105 5.67 -14.47 -14.39
CA ASN A 105 6.51 -14.48 -13.20
C ASN A 105 6.88 -13.10 -12.67
N LEU A 106 6.79 -12.03 -13.48
CA LEU A 106 7.09 -10.67 -13.04
C LEU A 106 5.81 -9.85 -12.90
N TRP A 107 5.54 -9.35 -11.68
CA TRP A 107 4.31 -8.65 -11.32
C TRP A 107 4.64 -7.30 -10.71
N PHE A 108 4.07 -6.24 -11.25
CA PHE A 108 4.34 -4.90 -10.78
C PHE A 108 3.10 -4.00 -10.79
N VAL A 109 3.15 -2.94 -10.01
CA VAL A 109 2.13 -1.90 -9.96
C VAL A 109 2.69 -0.63 -10.56
N ALA A 110 2.06 -0.18 -11.65
CA ALA A 110 2.33 1.10 -12.28
C ALA A 110 1.33 2.15 -11.78
N THR A 111 1.83 3.35 -11.48
CA THR A 111 1.02 4.49 -11.01
C THR A 111 1.39 5.75 -11.78
N GLY A 112 0.44 6.64 -11.92
CA GLY A 112 0.62 7.93 -12.58
C GLY A 112 -0.50 8.91 -12.21
N HIS A 113 -0.40 10.14 -12.72
CA HIS A 113 -1.44 11.14 -12.49
C HIS A 113 -2.74 10.84 -13.27
N ASP A 114 -2.63 10.08 -14.38
CA ASP A 114 -3.74 9.62 -15.21
C ASP A 114 -3.45 8.25 -15.85
N THR A 115 -4.43 7.70 -16.54
CA THR A 115 -4.33 6.44 -17.28
C THR A 115 -3.36 6.51 -18.45
N ASP A 116 -3.26 7.64 -19.13
CA ASP A 116 -2.40 7.83 -20.29
C ASP A 116 -0.92 7.82 -19.89
N GLN A 117 -0.58 8.39 -18.71
CA GLN A 117 0.77 8.32 -18.19
C GLN A 117 1.15 6.87 -17.82
N VAL A 118 0.23 6.14 -17.19
CA VAL A 118 0.44 4.72 -16.88
C VAL A 118 0.64 3.92 -18.16
N GLU A 119 -0.18 4.15 -19.20
CA GLU A 119 -0.05 3.44 -20.47
C GLU A 119 1.28 3.76 -21.18
N ARG A 120 1.70 5.03 -21.23
CA ARG A 120 3.01 5.41 -21.77
C ARG A 120 4.17 4.73 -21.03
N LEU A 121 4.07 4.61 -19.71
CA LEU A 121 5.04 3.88 -18.90
C LEU A 121 5.11 2.41 -19.30
N LEU A 122 3.97 1.73 -19.45
CA LEU A 122 3.93 0.32 -19.85
C LEU A 122 4.48 0.12 -21.27
N GLN A 123 4.13 0.99 -22.22
CA GLN A 123 4.67 0.97 -23.58
C GLN A 123 6.20 1.18 -23.60
N SER A 124 6.73 2.05 -22.74
CA SER A 124 8.18 2.24 -22.59
C SER A 124 8.86 0.96 -22.09
N ILE A 125 8.24 0.25 -21.12
CA ILE A 125 8.75 -1.05 -20.66
C ILE A 125 8.74 -2.08 -21.78
N GLU A 126 7.63 -2.19 -22.53
CA GLU A 126 7.52 -3.11 -23.68
C GLU A 126 8.57 -2.81 -24.74
N HIS A 127 8.75 -1.55 -25.08
CA HIS A 127 9.74 -1.13 -26.07
C HIS A 127 11.17 -1.49 -25.63
N THR A 128 11.52 -1.22 -24.37
CA THR A 128 12.87 -1.46 -23.85
C THR A 128 13.17 -2.94 -23.67
N THR A 129 12.19 -3.72 -23.22
CA THR A 129 12.38 -5.15 -22.93
C THR A 129 12.11 -6.05 -24.12
N GLY A 130 11.33 -5.61 -25.10
CA GLY A 130 10.83 -6.42 -26.21
C GLY A 130 9.82 -7.48 -25.77
N LEU A 131 9.26 -7.38 -24.56
CA LEU A 131 8.31 -8.35 -23.99
C LEU A 131 6.95 -7.68 -23.77
N PRO A 132 5.83 -8.39 -24.03
CA PRO A 132 4.50 -7.85 -23.81
C PRO A 132 4.20 -7.71 -22.33
N VAL A 133 3.48 -6.66 -21.96
CA VAL A 133 2.98 -6.42 -20.61
C VAL A 133 1.48 -6.67 -20.58
N GLN A 134 1.00 -7.54 -19.71
CA GLN A 134 -0.42 -7.72 -19.45
C GLN A 134 -0.95 -6.58 -18.60
N ARG A 135 -2.06 -5.96 -19.03
CA ARG A 135 -2.77 -4.89 -18.32
C ARG A 135 -3.96 -5.50 -17.58
N LEU A 136 -3.94 -5.39 -16.27
CA LEU A 136 -4.94 -6.01 -15.39
C LEU A 136 -5.68 -4.93 -14.58
N PRO A 137 -6.56 -4.13 -15.23
CA PRO A 137 -7.28 -3.06 -14.56
C PRO A 137 -8.21 -3.61 -13.47
N MET A 138 -8.27 -2.92 -12.33
CA MET A 138 -9.19 -3.23 -11.25
C MET A 138 -10.59 -2.76 -11.62
N LEU A 139 -11.54 -3.70 -11.67
CA LEU A 139 -12.95 -3.41 -11.95
C LEU A 139 -13.72 -3.09 -10.67
N ARG A 140 -13.42 -3.82 -9.58
CA ARG A 140 -14.10 -3.64 -8.29
C ARG A 140 -13.21 -4.07 -7.13
N PRO A 141 -12.99 -3.19 -6.14
CA PRO A 141 -12.41 -3.58 -4.85
C PRO A 141 -13.50 -4.18 -3.95
N TYR A 142 -13.16 -5.25 -3.21
CA TYR A 142 -13.99 -5.81 -2.13
C TYR A 142 -13.36 -5.56 -0.78
N ARG A 143 -12.02 -5.71 -0.68
CA ARG A 143 -11.23 -5.36 0.49
C ARG A 143 -9.89 -4.80 0.05
N ILE A 144 -9.52 -3.64 0.56
CA ILE A 144 -8.18 -3.07 0.44
C ILE A 144 -7.75 -2.66 1.84
N ASP A 145 -7.16 -3.58 2.56
CA ASP A 145 -6.64 -3.36 3.90
C ASP A 145 -5.13 -3.64 3.92
N THR A 146 -4.36 -2.57 4.03
CA THR A 146 -2.90 -2.61 4.11
C THR A 146 -2.38 -2.24 5.50
N ALA A 147 -3.27 -2.18 6.51
CA ALA A 147 -2.88 -2.10 7.91
C ALA A 147 -2.70 -3.52 8.45
N PHE A 148 -1.65 -3.72 9.24
CA PHE A 148 -1.30 -5.02 9.82
C PHE A 148 -1.42 -4.95 11.34
N ASP A 149 -2.08 -5.93 11.97
CA ASP A 149 -2.00 -6.11 13.41
C ASP A 149 -0.72 -6.87 13.74
N LEU A 150 0.25 -6.15 14.26
CA LEU A 150 1.57 -6.69 14.57
C LEU A 150 1.61 -7.45 15.91
N GLU A 151 0.59 -7.31 16.76
CA GLU A 151 0.48 -7.98 18.06
C GLU A 151 -0.20 -9.35 17.93
N ARG A 152 -1.07 -9.49 16.93
CA ARG A 152 -1.75 -10.77 16.68
C ARG A 152 -0.92 -11.64 15.76
N THR A 153 -0.94 -12.94 15.98
CA THR A 153 -0.25 -13.96 15.17
C THR A 153 -0.82 -14.06 13.74
N SER A 154 -1.90 -13.35 13.47
CA SER A 154 -2.63 -13.32 12.21
C SER A 154 -2.64 -11.92 11.61
N ALA A 155 -2.35 -11.82 10.32
CA ALA A 155 -2.20 -10.56 9.57
C ALA A 155 -3.50 -9.73 9.40
N CYS A 156 -4.52 -9.95 10.22
CA CYS A 156 -5.77 -9.21 10.15
C CYS A 156 -5.98 -8.35 11.38
N VAL A 157 -5.97 -7.06 11.20
CA VAL A 157 -6.57 -6.11 12.13
C VAL A 157 -8.08 -6.37 12.15
N GLY A 158 -8.61 -6.55 13.37
CA GLY A 158 -10.00 -6.89 13.61
C GLY A 158 -11.03 -5.98 12.94
N ASP A 159 -12.24 -6.37 13.04
CA ASP A 159 -13.59 -5.92 12.62
C ASP A 159 -13.81 -4.55 11.93
N GLY A 160 -12.78 -3.79 11.66
CA GLY A 160 -12.83 -2.70 10.71
C GLY A 160 -12.84 -3.28 9.30
N VAL A 161 -14.00 -3.54 8.75
CA VAL A 161 -14.20 -3.57 7.29
C VAL A 161 -13.45 -2.35 6.77
N GLY A 162 -12.29 -2.56 6.13
CA GLY A 162 -11.60 -1.50 5.43
C GLY A 162 -12.65 -0.90 4.52
N THR A 163 -13.11 0.29 4.87
CA THR A 163 -14.30 0.88 4.31
C THR A 163 -14.19 1.01 2.81
N THR A 164 -14.58 -0.04 2.11
CA THR A 164 -15.37 0.19 0.92
C THR A 164 -16.70 0.72 1.46
N GLY A 165 -16.83 2.04 1.60
CA GLY A 165 -18.13 2.66 1.80
C GLY A 165 -19.10 2.07 0.78
N PRO A 166 -20.42 2.19 1.00
CA PRO A 166 -21.43 1.50 0.22
C PRO A 166 -21.09 1.60 -1.27
N THR A 167 -20.81 0.44 -1.84
CA THR A 167 -20.45 0.22 -3.24
C THR A 167 -21.49 0.86 -4.13
N GLY A 168 -21.09 1.81 -4.97
CA GLY A 168 -21.94 2.32 -6.04
C GLY A 168 -21.95 3.83 -6.25
N ARG A 169 -21.49 4.66 -5.33
CA ARG A 169 -21.29 6.07 -5.62
C ARG A 169 -19.89 6.29 -6.18
N ALA A 170 -19.81 6.74 -7.42
CA ALA A 170 -18.57 7.30 -7.96
C ALA A 170 -18.09 8.38 -6.98
N ARG A 171 -16.91 8.18 -6.36
CA ARG A 171 -16.32 9.21 -5.50
C ARG A 171 -15.90 10.38 -6.37
N THR A 172 -16.15 11.60 -5.90
CA THR A 172 -15.56 12.78 -6.53
C THR A 172 -14.07 12.72 -6.27
N PRO A 173 -13.21 12.70 -7.30
CA PRO A 173 -11.76 12.70 -7.09
C PRO A 173 -11.31 13.96 -6.34
N LEU A 174 -10.10 13.92 -5.79
CA LEU A 174 -9.43 15.09 -5.22
C LEU A 174 -9.45 16.26 -6.19
N ALA A 175 -9.82 17.44 -5.69
CA ALA A 175 -9.71 18.67 -6.45
C ALA A 175 -8.24 18.93 -6.84
N SER A 176 -8.02 19.52 -8.01
CA SER A 176 -6.65 19.83 -8.47
C SER A 176 -5.89 20.79 -7.53
N SER A 177 -6.61 21.66 -6.83
CA SER A 177 -6.06 22.52 -5.77
C SER A 177 -5.43 21.75 -4.62
N ASP A 178 -5.87 20.51 -4.38
CA ASP A 178 -5.38 19.66 -3.29
C ASP A 178 -4.16 18.82 -3.69
N TRP A 179 -3.83 18.72 -4.98
CA TRP A 179 -2.77 17.84 -5.46
C TRP A 179 -1.38 18.14 -4.89
N PRO A 180 -0.96 19.40 -4.66
CA PRO A 180 0.31 19.66 -4.00
C PRO A 180 0.39 19.08 -2.59
N LEU A 181 -0.66 19.24 -1.77
CA LEU A 181 -0.72 18.61 -0.45
C LEU A 181 -0.82 17.08 -0.55
N ALA A 182 -1.52 16.54 -1.55
CA ALA A 182 -1.60 15.10 -1.77
C ALA A 182 -0.23 14.51 -2.12
N ALA A 183 0.60 15.23 -2.88
CA ALA A 183 1.97 14.82 -3.18
C ALA A 183 2.83 14.73 -1.91
N LEU A 184 2.74 15.73 -1.01
CA LEU A 184 3.42 15.72 0.29
C LEU A 184 2.93 14.55 1.16
N ALA A 185 1.62 14.34 1.20
CA ALA A 185 1.01 13.27 1.98
C ALA A 185 1.37 11.86 1.46
N GLU A 186 1.62 11.68 0.15
CA GLU A 186 2.16 10.44 -0.42
C GLU A 186 3.64 10.23 -0.08
N GLN A 187 4.42 11.31 0.01
CA GLN A 187 5.84 11.23 0.41
C GLN A 187 5.98 10.89 1.89
N GLY A 188 5.24 11.56 2.74
CA GLY A 188 5.20 11.35 4.18
C GLY A 188 5.56 12.59 4.99
N LEU A 189 5.16 12.57 6.27
CA LEU A 189 5.47 13.62 7.24
C LEU A 189 6.97 13.65 7.55
N PRO A 190 7.58 14.83 7.63
CA PRO A 190 8.91 14.99 8.21
C PRO A 190 8.88 14.63 9.70
N LEU A 191 9.98 14.04 10.19
CA LEU A 191 10.13 13.69 11.61
C LEU A 191 10.62 14.90 12.41
N THR A 192 9.76 15.91 12.57
CA THR A 192 9.97 17.13 13.34
C THR A 192 8.85 17.34 14.34
N GLU A 193 9.02 18.17 15.35
CA GLU A 193 7.98 18.41 16.35
C GLU A 193 6.66 18.89 15.73
N ARG A 194 6.74 19.76 14.72
CA ARG A 194 5.60 20.40 14.05
C ARG A 194 5.59 20.12 12.54
N PRO A 195 5.35 18.86 12.13
CA PRO A 195 5.53 18.43 10.74
C PRO A 195 4.53 19.07 9.77
N TYR A 196 3.33 19.41 10.23
CA TYR A 196 2.32 20.07 9.39
C TYR A 196 2.64 21.54 9.13
N ASP A 197 3.43 22.20 9.98
CA ASP A 197 3.93 23.54 9.72
C ASP A 197 4.89 23.53 8.53
N VAL A 198 5.77 22.52 8.43
CA VAL A 198 6.65 22.32 7.27
C VAL A 198 5.85 22.19 5.97
N TRP A 199 4.77 21.43 5.99
CA TRP A 199 3.89 21.31 4.81
C TRP A 199 3.15 22.60 4.50
N ALA A 200 2.68 23.31 5.53
CA ALA A 200 2.01 24.60 5.37
C ALA A 200 2.94 25.65 4.72
N ASP A 201 4.18 25.72 5.17
CA ASP A 201 5.20 26.63 4.60
C ASP A 201 5.49 26.31 3.14
N GLN A 202 5.68 25.02 2.79
CA GLN A 202 5.91 24.58 1.42
C GLN A 202 4.74 24.88 0.48
N LEU A 203 3.52 24.88 1.02
CA LEU A 203 2.28 25.14 0.28
C LEU A 203 1.88 26.63 0.30
N HIS A 204 2.65 27.50 0.95
CA HIS A 204 2.26 28.89 1.21
C HIS A 204 0.86 28.98 1.82
N SER A 205 0.57 28.12 2.79
CA SER A 205 -0.72 27.95 3.44
C SER A 205 -0.58 28.06 4.97
N SER A 206 -1.60 27.69 5.71
CA SER A 206 -1.56 27.62 7.17
C SER A 206 -1.72 26.19 7.67
N THR A 207 -1.14 25.87 8.83
CA THR A 207 -1.29 24.56 9.48
C THR A 207 -2.75 24.16 9.70
N PRO A 208 -3.65 25.06 10.17
CA PRO A 208 -5.07 24.71 10.26
C PRO A 208 -5.70 24.34 8.92
N ALA A 209 -5.32 25.01 7.81
CA ALA A 209 -5.85 24.69 6.48
C ALA A 209 -5.37 23.31 5.99
N VAL A 210 -4.08 22.97 6.23
CA VAL A 210 -3.52 21.65 5.92
C VAL A 210 -4.27 20.56 6.69
N LEU A 211 -4.43 20.71 8.00
CA LEU A 211 -5.12 19.76 8.87
C LEU A 211 -6.58 19.60 8.48
N ALA A 212 -7.30 20.70 8.22
CA ALA A 212 -8.69 20.67 7.78
C ALA A 212 -8.87 19.95 6.43
N THR A 213 -7.93 20.13 5.51
CA THR A 213 -7.97 19.44 4.21
C THR A 213 -7.80 17.93 4.37
N ILE A 214 -6.83 17.48 5.20
CA ILE A 214 -6.63 16.06 5.47
C ILE A 214 -7.86 15.45 6.18
N ALA A 215 -8.43 16.14 7.17
CA ALA A 215 -9.65 15.71 7.85
C ALA A 215 -10.81 15.57 6.86
N ARG A 216 -11.02 16.55 5.98
CA ARG A 216 -12.03 16.51 4.92
C ARG A 216 -11.82 15.29 4.01
N TRP A 217 -10.58 14.99 3.59
CA TRP A 217 -10.30 13.79 2.79
C TRP A 217 -10.65 12.48 3.49
N GLN A 218 -10.49 12.44 4.84
CA GLN A 218 -10.90 11.28 5.64
C GLN A 218 -12.43 11.16 5.67
N ASP A 219 -13.14 12.25 5.93
CA ASP A 219 -14.61 12.30 6.01
C ASP A 219 -15.27 11.96 4.66
N GLU A 220 -14.68 12.41 3.55
CA GLU A 220 -15.13 12.11 2.19
C GLU A 220 -14.70 10.69 1.73
N GLY A 221 -13.93 9.96 2.54
CA GLY A 221 -13.45 8.62 2.23
C GLY A 221 -12.43 8.59 1.09
N LEU A 222 -11.77 9.71 0.79
CA LEU A 222 -10.69 9.81 -0.20
C LEU A 222 -9.41 9.17 0.31
N LEU A 223 -9.24 9.09 1.63
CA LEU A 223 -8.17 8.34 2.26
C LEU A 223 -8.68 6.98 2.75
N SER A 224 -7.99 5.91 2.39
CA SER A 224 -8.15 4.61 3.05
C SER A 224 -7.63 4.69 4.49
N ARG A 225 -6.55 5.45 4.71
CA ARG A 225 -5.98 5.78 6.01
C ARG A 225 -4.97 6.91 5.92
N PHE A 226 -4.73 7.58 7.05
CA PHE A 226 -3.60 8.47 7.28
C PHE A 226 -2.87 7.99 8.53
N GLY A 227 -1.57 7.69 8.40
CA GLY A 227 -0.78 7.19 9.53
C GLY A 227 0.49 6.44 9.11
N VAL A 228 0.97 5.63 10.04
CA VAL A 228 2.18 4.83 9.92
C VAL A 228 2.02 3.78 8.83
N VAL A 229 2.94 3.73 7.87
CA VAL A 229 3.01 2.74 6.80
C VAL A 229 4.19 1.81 7.07
N VAL A 230 3.90 0.58 7.45
CA VAL A 230 4.89 -0.43 7.82
C VAL A 230 5.36 -1.25 6.61
N ARG A 231 6.58 -1.77 6.68
CA ARG A 231 7.08 -2.81 5.78
C ARG A 231 6.94 -4.16 6.47
N HIS A 232 5.85 -4.85 6.22
CA HIS A 232 5.48 -6.09 6.90
C HIS A 232 6.51 -7.22 6.77
N HIS A 233 7.27 -7.27 5.68
CA HIS A 233 8.32 -8.27 5.47
C HIS A 233 9.42 -8.18 6.54
N GLU A 234 9.82 -6.96 6.91
CA GLU A 234 10.83 -6.70 7.96
C GLU A 234 10.31 -7.05 9.37
N LEU A 235 9.00 -7.28 9.49
CA LEU A 235 8.32 -7.65 10.74
C LEU A 235 8.03 -9.16 10.85
N GLY A 236 8.67 -9.98 10.00
CA GLY A 236 8.59 -11.44 10.05
C GLY A 236 7.45 -12.07 9.25
N TYR A 237 6.69 -11.29 8.47
CA TYR A 237 5.73 -11.81 7.49
C TYR A 237 6.43 -12.06 6.17
N THR A 238 7.23 -13.14 6.12
CA THR A 238 8.12 -13.41 4.99
C THR A 238 7.46 -14.13 3.83
N ALA A 239 6.29 -14.74 4.04
CA ALA A 239 5.53 -15.41 3.02
C ALA A 239 4.28 -14.61 2.65
N ASN A 240 4.08 -14.39 1.35
CA ASN A 240 2.83 -13.87 0.82
C ASN A 240 2.48 -14.55 -0.48
N ALA A 241 1.18 -14.76 -0.70
CA ALA A 241 0.67 -15.32 -1.92
C ALA A 241 -0.47 -14.45 -2.48
N MET A 242 -0.47 -14.31 -3.79
CA MET A 242 -1.62 -13.85 -4.56
C MET A 242 -2.36 -15.10 -5.04
N ALA A 243 -3.57 -15.30 -4.57
CA ALA A 243 -4.46 -16.32 -5.12
C ALA A 243 -5.41 -15.69 -6.13
N VAL A 244 -5.58 -16.37 -7.26
CA VAL A 244 -6.41 -15.91 -8.38
C VAL A 244 -7.39 -16.99 -8.77
N PHE A 245 -8.60 -16.59 -9.13
CA PHE A 245 -9.71 -17.51 -9.44
C PHE A 245 -10.39 -17.06 -10.73
N ASP A 246 -10.77 -18.05 -11.55
CA ASP A 246 -11.64 -17.85 -12.69
C ASP A 246 -13.08 -18.15 -12.28
N VAL A 247 -13.81 -17.09 -11.99
CA VAL A 247 -15.19 -17.16 -11.47
C VAL A 247 -16.16 -16.68 -12.55
N PRO A 248 -17.30 -17.36 -12.76
CA PRO A 248 -18.35 -16.85 -13.65
C PRO A 248 -18.74 -15.40 -13.28
N ASP A 249 -18.94 -14.58 -14.31
CA ASP A 249 -19.10 -13.12 -14.11
C ASP A 249 -20.36 -12.73 -13.32
N ASP A 250 -21.39 -13.55 -13.34
CA ASP A 250 -22.63 -13.41 -12.56
C ASP A 250 -22.46 -13.76 -11.07
N HIS A 251 -21.42 -14.52 -10.71
CA HIS A 251 -21.16 -14.97 -9.34
C HIS A 251 -19.93 -14.27 -8.70
N VAL A 252 -19.09 -13.61 -9.47
CA VAL A 252 -17.80 -13.09 -9.00
C VAL A 252 -17.95 -12.08 -7.85
N ASP A 253 -18.99 -11.28 -7.85
CA ASP A 253 -19.20 -10.29 -6.80
C ASP A 253 -19.63 -10.94 -5.47
N THR A 254 -20.45 -12.00 -5.52
CA THR A 254 -20.84 -12.77 -4.33
C THR A 254 -19.63 -13.44 -3.68
N HIS A 255 -18.83 -14.15 -4.48
CA HIS A 255 -17.60 -14.79 -4.00
C HIS A 255 -16.56 -13.78 -3.54
N GLY A 256 -16.44 -12.63 -4.24
CA GLY A 256 -15.52 -11.57 -3.89
C GLY A 256 -15.82 -10.93 -2.54
N MET A 257 -17.09 -10.68 -2.25
CA MET A 257 -17.55 -10.18 -0.94
C MET A 257 -17.31 -11.22 0.17
N ALA A 258 -17.60 -12.48 -0.06
CA ALA A 258 -17.32 -13.55 0.90
C ALA A 258 -15.81 -13.66 1.18
N LEU A 259 -14.99 -13.62 0.14
CA LEU A 259 -13.53 -13.66 0.25
C LEU A 259 -12.97 -12.45 1.03
N ALA A 260 -13.56 -11.28 0.85
CA ALA A 260 -13.17 -10.06 1.57
C ALA A 260 -13.40 -10.15 3.09
N HIS A 261 -14.37 -10.96 3.54
CA HIS A 261 -14.65 -11.21 4.96
C HIS A 261 -13.87 -12.41 5.53
N ALA A 262 -13.17 -13.15 4.67
CA ALA A 262 -12.40 -14.31 5.13
C ALA A 262 -11.19 -13.87 5.96
N HIS A 263 -10.95 -14.60 7.03
CA HIS A 263 -9.79 -14.39 7.90
C HIS A 263 -8.48 -14.59 7.13
N GLY A 264 -7.49 -13.75 7.36
CA GLY A 264 -6.17 -13.82 6.69
C GLY A 264 -6.10 -13.13 5.32
N VAL A 265 -7.23 -12.79 4.70
CA VAL A 265 -7.27 -12.05 3.44
C VAL A 265 -7.08 -10.56 3.71
N THR A 266 -6.03 -9.98 3.15
CA THR A 266 -5.71 -8.53 3.30
C THR A 266 -6.24 -7.70 2.15
N LEU A 267 -6.23 -8.26 0.93
CA LEU A 267 -6.76 -7.64 -0.28
C LEU A 267 -7.69 -8.62 -0.99
N ALA A 268 -8.81 -8.13 -1.51
CA ALA A 268 -9.71 -8.87 -2.41
C ALA A 268 -10.30 -7.93 -3.44
N TYR A 269 -10.21 -8.27 -4.73
CA TYR A 269 -10.67 -7.41 -5.81
C TYR A 269 -10.95 -8.17 -7.11
N ARG A 270 -11.88 -7.63 -7.92
CA ARG A 270 -12.14 -8.07 -9.28
C ARG A 270 -11.27 -7.30 -10.26
N ARG A 271 -10.69 -8.02 -11.24
CA ARG A 271 -9.96 -7.44 -12.37
C ARG A 271 -10.51 -7.93 -13.70
N ALA A 272 -10.21 -7.19 -14.76
CA ALA A 272 -10.50 -7.66 -16.10
C ALA A 272 -9.65 -8.90 -16.44
N ARG A 273 -10.23 -9.81 -17.22
CA ARG A 273 -9.49 -10.89 -17.89
C ARG A 273 -8.74 -10.35 -19.09
N THR A 274 -7.69 -11.05 -19.50
CA THR A 274 -7.04 -10.85 -20.80
C THR A 274 -7.05 -12.17 -21.58
N PRO A 275 -6.74 -12.16 -22.89
CA PRO A 275 -6.66 -13.42 -23.66
C PRO A 275 -5.72 -14.45 -23.05
N ASP A 276 -4.60 -14.00 -22.46
CA ASP A 276 -3.59 -14.88 -21.88
C ASP A 276 -3.74 -15.05 -20.36
N TRP A 277 -4.77 -14.42 -19.75
CA TRP A 277 -4.98 -14.45 -18.31
C TRP A 277 -6.47 -14.49 -17.95
N ARG A 278 -6.94 -15.70 -17.70
CA ARG A 278 -8.37 -16.00 -17.49
C ARG A 278 -8.96 -15.57 -16.14
N TYR A 279 -8.12 -15.32 -15.14
CA TYR A 279 -8.58 -15.09 -13.78
C TYR A 279 -9.14 -13.67 -13.60
N ASN A 280 -10.26 -13.56 -12.89
CA ASN A 280 -10.95 -12.28 -12.63
C ASN A 280 -11.14 -11.93 -11.15
N LEU A 281 -10.99 -12.88 -10.23
CA LEU A 281 -11.06 -12.63 -8.79
C LEU A 281 -9.68 -12.90 -8.16
N TYR A 282 -9.23 -11.98 -7.31
CA TYR A 282 -7.91 -12.00 -6.71
C TYR A 282 -7.99 -11.78 -5.21
N CYS A 283 -7.13 -12.44 -4.46
CA CYS A 283 -6.86 -12.07 -3.07
C CYS A 283 -5.38 -12.16 -2.72
N MET A 284 -4.99 -11.44 -1.66
CA MET A 284 -3.67 -11.53 -1.05
C MET A 284 -3.79 -12.09 0.36
N VAL A 285 -2.92 -13.03 0.65
CA VAL A 285 -2.76 -13.63 1.98
C VAL A 285 -1.29 -13.49 2.39
N HIS A 286 -1.07 -13.06 3.64
CA HIS A 286 0.26 -12.90 4.22
C HIS A 286 0.41 -13.81 5.44
N GLY A 287 1.58 -14.41 5.60
CA GLY A 287 1.89 -15.28 6.73
C GLY A 287 3.38 -15.28 7.06
N ARG A 288 3.71 -15.90 8.16
CA ARG A 288 5.11 -16.06 8.59
C ARG A 288 5.86 -17.07 7.73
N ASP A 289 5.17 -18.06 7.22
CA ASP A 289 5.69 -19.10 6.34
C ASP A 289 4.65 -19.55 5.32
N ARG A 290 5.07 -20.37 4.35
CA ARG A 290 4.21 -20.89 3.28
C ARG A 290 3.08 -21.79 3.80
N ALA A 291 3.32 -22.59 4.83
CA ALA A 291 2.35 -23.50 5.40
C ALA A 291 1.17 -22.74 6.05
N ALA A 292 1.50 -21.67 6.81
CA ALA A 292 0.51 -20.77 7.38
C ALA A 292 -0.34 -20.10 6.29
N VAL A 293 0.28 -19.62 5.20
CA VAL A 293 -0.42 -19.02 4.06
C VAL A 293 -1.33 -20.03 3.39
N HIS A 294 -0.88 -21.28 3.14
CA HIS A 294 -1.71 -22.33 2.56
C HIS A 294 -2.93 -22.66 3.44
N THR A 295 -2.73 -22.75 4.76
CA THR A 295 -3.83 -23.03 5.70
C THR A 295 -4.88 -21.92 5.69
N GLN A 296 -4.45 -20.67 5.76
CA GLN A 296 -5.36 -19.51 5.72
C GLN A 296 -6.09 -19.42 4.38
N LEU A 297 -5.37 -19.64 3.28
CA LEU A 297 -5.97 -19.63 1.94
C LEU A 297 -7.02 -20.73 1.78
N ALA A 298 -6.74 -21.96 2.23
CA ALA A 298 -7.70 -23.07 2.18
C ALA A 298 -8.99 -22.75 2.95
N GLN A 299 -8.86 -22.14 4.13
CA GLN A 299 -10.02 -21.68 4.92
C GLN A 299 -10.81 -20.58 4.19
N ALA A 300 -10.11 -19.58 3.63
CA ALA A 300 -10.74 -18.51 2.88
C ALA A 300 -11.47 -19.00 1.62
N VAL A 301 -10.87 -19.93 0.89
CA VAL A 301 -11.46 -20.58 -0.30
C VAL A 301 -12.74 -21.36 0.07
N ALA A 302 -12.70 -22.14 1.15
CA ALA A 302 -13.86 -22.89 1.63
C ALA A 302 -14.99 -21.94 2.08
N GLN A 303 -14.67 -20.90 2.86
CA GLN A 303 -15.63 -19.89 3.33
C GLN A 303 -16.26 -19.13 2.17
N ALA A 304 -15.48 -18.80 1.14
CA ALA A 304 -15.96 -18.06 -0.02
C ALA A 304 -16.64 -18.93 -1.09
N GLY A 305 -16.69 -20.27 -0.92
CA GLY A 305 -17.31 -21.17 -1.88
C GLY A 305 -16.54 -21.30 -3.21
N LEU A 306 -15.23 -21.11 -3.19
CA LEU A 306 -14.36 -21.07 -4.39
C LEU A 306 -13.67 -22.41 -4.70
N ALA A 307 -13.94 -23.47 -3.92
CA ALA A 307 -13.21 -24.75 -4.03
C ALA A 307 -13.29 -25.42 -5.41
N THR A 308 -14.36 -25.16 -6.18
CA THR A 308 -14.55 -25.71 -7.52
C THR A 308 -14.11 -24.78 -8.65
N CYS A 309 -13.72 -23.55 -8.33
CA CYS A 309 -13.28 -22.60 -9.34
C CYS A 309 -11.83 -22.88 -9.76
N PRO A 310 -11.51 -22.83 -11.07
CA PRO A 310 -10.14 -22.88 -11.52
C PRO A 310 -9.32 -21.76 -10.86
N SER A 311 -8.17 -22.10 -10.32
CA SER A 311 -7.38 -21.16 -9.52
C SER A 311 -5.89 -21.38 -9.68
N ALA A 312 -5.11 -20.37 -9.31
CA ALA A 312 -3.67 -20.45 -9.16
C ALA A 312 -3.22 -19.69 -7.90
N VAL A 313 -2.15 -20.18 -7.27
CA VAL A 313 -1.54 -19.55 -6.09
C VAL A 313 -0.13 -19.15 -6.44
N LEU A 314 0.13 -17.86 -6.45
CA LEU A 314 1.39 -17.25 -6.87
C LEU A 314 2.14 -16.74 -5.64
N PHE A 315 3.05 -17.53 -5.09
CA PHE A 315 3.91 -17.07 -4.01
C PHE A 315 4.92 -16.05 -4.51
N SER A 316 5.20 -15.03 -3.72
CA SER A 316 6.33 -14.13 -3.97
C SER A 316 7.63 -14.88 -3.70
N LEU A 317 8.55 -14.85 -4.68
CA LEU A 317 9.89 -15.40 -4.58
C LEU A 317 10.90 -14.31 -4.23
N ARG A 318 10.88 -13.21 -4.98
CA ARG A 318 11.78 -12.07 -4.77
C ARG A 318 11.00 -10.75 -4.84
N ARG A 319 11.44 -9.77 -4.05
CA ARG A 319 10.97 -8.39 -4.08
C ARG A 319 12.06 -7.53 -4.72
N PHE A 320 11.77 -6.95 -5.89
CA PHE A 320 12.70 -6.05 -6.57
C PHE A 320 12.47 -4.58 -6.17
N LYS A 321 11.20 -4.19 -5.95
CA LYS A 321 10.83 -2.83 -5.50
C LYS A 321 9.59 -2.84 -4.62
N GLN A 322 9.62 -2.00 -3.57
CA GLN A 322 8.44 -1.71 -2.75
C GLN A 322 8.57 -0.30 -2.19
N THR A 323 7.86 0.64 -2.79
CA THR A 323 7.79 2.05 -2.37
C THR A 323 6.33 2.50 -2.27
N GLY A 324 6.08 3.68 -1.73
CA GLY A 324 4.77 4.32 -1.79
C GLY A 324 4.34 4.63 -3.22
N ALA A 325 3.03 4.67 -3.47
CA ALA A 325 2.49 5.19 -4.73
C ALA A 325 2.87 6.68 -4.85
N ARG A 326 3.14 7.13 -6.07
CA ARG A 326 3.50 8.51 -6.39
C ARG A 326 2.60 9.05 -7.49
N ARG A 327 1.30 9.12 -7.21
CA ARG A 327 0.28 9.57 -8.19
C ARG A 327 0.34 11.07 -8.42
N PHE A 328 0.66 11.82 -7.37
CA PHE A 328 0.66 13.28 -7.33
C PHE A 328 2.06 13.89 -7.39
N ALA A 329 3.13 13.10 -7.55
CA ALA A 329 4.53 13.56 -7.47
C ALA A 329 4.86 14.74 -8.38
N HIS A 330 4.23 14.86 -9.56
CA HIS A 330 4.42 15.99 -10.47
C HIS A 330 3.86 17.32 -9.94
N HIS A 331 3.07 17.29 -8.88
CA HIS A 331 2.47 18.44 -8.23
C HIS A 331 3.15 18.78 -6.91
N ALA A 332 4.22 18.05 -6.54
CA ALA A 332 5.00 18.35 -5.35
C ALA A 332 5.61 19.76 -5.47
N PRO A 333 5.54 20.60 -4.41
CA PRO A 333 6.30 21.83 -4.35
C PRO A 333 7.80 21.55 -4.58
N HIS A 334 8.53 22.47 -5.21
CA HIS A 334 9.91 22.26 -5.64
C HIS A 334 10.83 21.74 -4.53
N ALA A 335 11.67 20.75 -4.91
CA ALA A 335 12.80 20.18 -4.18
C ALA A 335 12.57 19.95 -2.68
N ILE A 336 11.97 18.81 -2.38
CA ILE A 336 11.95 18.31 -1.01
C ILE A 336 13.07 17.29 -0.91
N PRO A 337 14.07 17.47 -0.01
CA PRO A 337 14.92 16.37 0.46
C PRO A 337 14.00 15.24 0.93
N GLU A 338 14.44 14.00 0.84
CA GLU A 338 13.61 12.91 1.38
C GLU A 338 13.28 13.23 2.85
N PRO A 339 12.00 13.41 3.22
CA PRO A 339 11.61 14.07 4.48
C PRO A 339 12.08 13.33 5.74
N MET A 340 12.59 12.11 5.58
CA MET A 340 13.14 11.32 6.67
C MET A 340 14.68 11.33 6.73
N GLN A 341 15.37 11.75 5.67
CA GLN A 341 16.84 11.81 5.66
C GLN A 341 17.38 12.96 6.53
N GLU A 342 16.75 14.13 6.47
CA GLU A 342 17.16 15.28 7.29
C GLU A 342 17.06 15.02 8.81
N ALA A 343 16.02 14.26 9.24
CA ALA A 343 15.85 13.92 10.65
C ALA A 343 16.91 12.92 11.14
N VAL A 344 17.48 12.10 10.25
CA VAL A 344 18.54 11.14 10.57
C VAL A 344 19.89 11.84 10.68
N ASP A 345 20.16 12.81 9.81
CA ASP A 345 21.41 13.56 9.79
C ASP A 345 21.50 14.56 10.97
N ALA A 346 20.36 14.87 11.61
CA ALA A 346 20.26 15.76 12.77
C ALA A 346 20.29 15.03 14.13
N LEU A 347 20.31 13.69 14.15
CA LEU A 347 20.44 12.92 15.40
C LEU A 347 21.91 12.79 15.79
N PRO A 348 22.28 13.06 17.07
CA PRO A 348 23.65 12.97 17.59
C PRO A 348 24.18 11.53 17.59
#